data_47f26688174805e0faa1b3a9e79632fd
#
_entry.id   47f26688174805e0faa1b3a9e79632fd
#
_cell.length_a   1.000
_cell.length_b   1.000
_cell.length_c   1.000
_cell.angle_alpha   90.00
_cell.angle_beta   90.00
_cell.angle_gamma   90.00
#
_symmetry.space_group_name_H-M   'P 1'
#
loop_
_entity.id
_entity.type
_entity.pdbx_description
1 polymer ?
#
loop_
_entity_poly.entity_id
_entity_poly.type
_entity_poly.pdbx_seq_one_letter_code
_entity_poly.pdbx_strand_id
1 'polypeptide(L)'
;MNFEIKIYSEINNELRNSWQEFEELSSGYCFQSCDWFETWFETFKIKEERGLIQIVVVKKNSKIISILPLEIKKKNSLNLLKWAGDQHSDYCSPLISKDFIFNSENFTYIFKEILKKIGKVDIVFFEKQPKQIHLMDNPFVS
;
A
#
# COMPACT_ATOMS: atom_id res chain seq x y z
N MET A 1 -4.40 -15.61 13.95
CA MET A 1 -5.09 -14.71 13.02
C MET A 1 -4.82 -15.16 11.60
N ASN A 2 -5.84 -15.21 10.79
CA ASN A 2 -5.79 -15.89 9.49
C ASN A 2 -5.71 -14.88 8.33
N PHE A 3 -4.59 -14.18 8.25
CA PHE A 3 -4.33 -13.23 7.18
C PHE A 3 -3.33 -13.80 6.19
N GLU A 4 -3.59 -13.58 4.91
CA GLU A 4 -2.67 -13.90 3.83
C GLU A 4 -2.12 -12.60 3.26
N ILE A 5 -0.80 -12.50 3.16
CA ILE A 5 -0.12 -11.32 2.65
C ILE A 5 0.70 -11.72 1.44
N LYS A 6 0.48 -11.03 0.34
CA LYS A 6 1.23 -11.22 -0.90
C LYS A 6 1.81 -9.88 -1.36
N ILE A 7 3.06 -9.90 -1.80
CA ILE A 7 3.77 -8.71 -2.27
C ILE A 7 4.10 -8.87 -3.74
N TYR A 8 3.74 -7.85 -4.52
CA TYR A 8 4.00 -7.81 -5.96
C TYR A 8 5.02 -6.71 -6.24
N SER A 9 6.01 -7.00 -7.09
CA SER A 9 6.99 -6.03 -7.56
C SER A 9 6.59 -5.36 -8.87
N GLU A 10 5.53 -5.85 -9.49
CA GLU A 10 4.98 -5.33 -10.76
C GLU A 10 3.50 -5.63 -10.83
N ILE A 11 2.78 -4.96 -11.73
CA ILE A 11 1.36 -5.20 -11.95
C ILE A 11 1.18 -6.16 -13.12
N ASN A 12 0.69 -7.38 -12.83
CA ASN A 12 0.22 -8.29 -13.85
C ASN A 12 -1.30 -8.11 -14.04
N ASN A 13 -1.89 -8.80 -15.03
CA ASN A 13 -3.32 -8.69 -15.33
C ASN A 13 -4.20 -9.13 -14.17
N GLU A 14 -3.79 -10.17 -13.45
CA GLU A 14 -4.53 -10.66 -12.29
C GLU A 14 -4.59 -9.61 -11.18
N LEU A 15 -3.46 -9.00 -10.86
CA LEU A 15 -3.40 -7.95 -9.84
C LEU A 15 -4.19 -6.71 -10.27
N ARG A 16 -4.09 -6.30 -11.54
CA ARG A 16 -4.83 -5.16 -12.06
C ARG A 16 -6.34 -5.37 -11.91
N ASN A 17 -6.83 -6.52 -12.31
CA ASN A 17 -8.26 -6.84 -12.22
C ASN A 17 -8.72 -6.88 -10.76
N SER A 18 -7.96 -7.54 -9.89
CA SER A 18 -8.27 -7.62 -8.46
C SER A 18 -8.26 -6.25 -7.79
N TRP A 19 -7.29 -5.41 -8.14
CA TRP A 19 -7.18 -4.06 -7.59
C TRP A 19 -8.36 -3.18 -8.03
N GLN A 20 -8.69 -3.20 -9.31
CA GLN A 20 -9.81 -2.42 -9.86
C GLN A 20 -11.16 -2.86 -9.25
N GLU A 21 -11.38 -4.16 -9.10
CA GLU A 21 -12.56 -4.67 -8.40
C GLU A 21 -12.60 -4.22 -6.94
N PHE A 22 -11.45 -4.26 -6.26
CA PHE A 22 -11.35 -3.85 -4.86
C PHE A 22 -11.60 -2.35 -4.66
N GLU A 23 -11.28 -1.52 -5.63
CA GLU A 23 -11.58 -0.07 -5.57
C GLU A 23 -13.06 0.20 -5.28
N GLU A 24 -13.95 -0.57 -5.89
CA GLU A 24 -15.41 -0.45 -5.68
C GLU A 24 -15.84 -0.85 -4.27
N LEU A 25 -15.09 -1.71 -3.61
CA LEU A 25 -15.41 -2.28 -2.30
C LEU A 25 -14.65 -1.62 -1.14
N SER A 26 -13.80 -0.65 -1.47
CA SER A 26 -12.86 -0.06 -0.52
C SER A 26 -13.07 1.44 -0.33
N SER A 27 -12.49 1.94 0.75
CA SER A 27 -12.28 3.38 0.97
C SER A 27 -10.85 3.72 0.60
N GLY A 28 -10.69 4.81 -0.14
CA GLY A 28 -9.40 5.34 -0.59
C GLY A 28 -9.61 6.57 -1.46
N TYR A 29 -8.51 7.15 -1.89
CA TYR A 29 -8.50 8.31 -2.80
C TYR A 29 -8.00 7.89 -4.18
N CYS A 30 -8.15 8.76 -5.18
CA CYS A 30 -7.68 8.45 -6.55
C CYS A 30 -6.19 8.10 -6.61
N PHE A 31 -5.38 8.62 -5.69
CA PHE A 31 -3.94 8.35 -5.61
C PHE A 31 -3.61 6.89 -5.22
N GLN A 32 -4.58 6.13 -4.75
CA GLN A 32 -4.44 4.70 -4.47
C GLN A 32 -5.09 3.82 -5.54
N SER A 33 -5.59 4.41 -6.62
CA SER A 33 -6.15 3.65 -7.73
C SER A 33 -5.05 2.95 -8.53
N CYS A 34 -5.41 1.83 -9.13
CA CYS A 34 -4.52 1.09 -10.01
C CYS A 34 -4.12 1.94 -11.23
N ASP A 35 -5.06 2.65 -11.82
CA ASP A 35 -4.81 3.50 -12.98
C ASP A 35 -3.81 4.63 -12.67
N TRP A 36 -3.98 5.30 -11.52
CA TRP A 36 -3.04 6.33 -11.10
C TRP A 36 -1.64 5.74 -10.87
N PHE A 37 -1.56 4.61 -10.16
CA PHE A 37 -0.29 3.94 -9.87
C PHE A 37 0.42 3.53 -11.16
N GLU A 38 -0.28 2.91 -12.11
CA GLU A 38 0.32 2.49 -13.38
C GLU A 38 0.83 3.69 -14.18
N THR A 39 0.07 4.76 -14.24
CA THR A 39 0.47 5.99 -14.93
C THR A 39 1.72 6.60 -14.30
N TRP A 40 1.74 6.69 -12.97
CA TRP A 40 2.91 7.17 -12.24
C TRP A 40 4.12 6.27 -12.48
N PHE A 41 3.93 4.96 -12.36
CA PHE A 41 4.98 3.97 -12.55
C PHE A 41 5.63 4.07 -13.95
N GLU A 42 4.83 4.15 -14.99
CA GLU A 42 5.33 4.27 -16.37
C GLU A 42 6.01 5.62 -16.63
N THR A 43 5.49 6.69 -16.03
CA THR A 43 6.05 8.04 -16.20
C THR A 43 7.44 8.14 -15.60
N PHE A 44 7.65 7.59 -14.40
CA PHE A 44 8.92 7.72 -13.66
C PHE A 44 9.88 6.56 -13.87
N LYS A 45 9.47 5.50 -14.56
CA LYS A 45 10.31 4.38 -14.93
C LYS A 45 11.56 4.81 -15.70
N ILE A 46 11.42 5.74 -16.62
CA ILE A 46 12.51 6.21 -17.50
C ILE A 46 13.48 7.14 -16.76
N LYS A 47 13.01 7.81 -15.70
CA LYS A 47 13.80 8.79 -14.95
C LYS A 47 14.56 8.22 -13.76
N GLU A 48 14.45 6.93 -13.52
CA GLU A 48 15.06 6.23 -12.35
C GLU A 48 14.78 6.88 -11.00
N GLU A 49 13.67 7.66 -10.90
CA GLU A 49 13.28 8.38 -9.68
C GLU A 49 12.44 7.54 -8.72
N ARG A 50 11.99 6.38 -9.14
CA ARG A 50 11.19 5.50 -8.28
C ARG A 50 12.06 4.45 -7.60
N GLY A 51 11.64 4.02 -6.42
CA GLY A 51 12.26 2.94 -5.70
C GLY A 51 11.83 1.55 -6.20
N LEU A 52 12.16 0.54 -5.43
CA LEU A 52 11.71 -0.83 -5.64
C LEU A 52 10.25 -0.95 -5.21
N ILE A 53 9.40 -1.31 -6.15
CA ILE A 53 7.96 -1.39 -5.92
C ILE A 53 7.60 -2.58 -5.04
N GLN A 54 6.75 -2.34 -4.05
CA GLN A 54 6.22 -3.31 -3.12
C GLN A 54 4.71 -3.10 -2.99
N ILE A 55 3.92 -3.74 -3.84
CA ILE A 55 2.46 -3.66 -3.73
C ILE A 55 2.02 -4.79 -2.81
N VAL A 56 1.51 -4.41 -1.66
CA VAL A 56 1.08 -5.35 -0.63
C VAL A 56 -0.42 -5.60 -0.74
N VAL A 57 -0.81 -6.85 -0.90
CA VAL A 57 -2.22 -7.26 -0.89
C VAL A 57 -2.45 -8.10 0.34
N VAL A 58 -3.38 -7.67 1.17
CA VAL A 58 -3.77 -8.38 2.40
C VAL A 58 -5.14 -9.01 2.21
N LYS A 59 -5.24 -10.31 2.46
CA LYS A 59 -6.50 -11.06 2.38
C LYS A 59 -6.86 -11.66 3.73
N LYS A 60 -8.14 -11.78 3.95
CA LYS A 60 -8.72 -12.56 5.04
C LYS A 60 -9.83 -13.44 4.47
N ASN A 61 -9.79 -14.75 4.73
CA ASN A 61 -10.75 -15.71 4.17
C ASN A 61 -10.88 -15.55 2.64
N SER A 62 -9.75 -15.48 1.94
CA SER A 62 -9.65 -15.34 0.48
C SER A 62 -10.21 -14.04 -0.10
N LYS A 63 -10.60 -13.08 0.73
CA LYS A 63 -11.07 -11.75 0.30
C LYS A 63 -10.03 -10.69 0.60
N ILE A 64 -9.81 -9.79 -0.35
CA ILE A 64 -8.93 -8.65 -0.15
C ILE A 64 -9.55 -7.71 0.88
N ILE A 65 -8.76 -7.36 1.90
CA ILE A 65 -9.16 -6.38 2.92
C ILE A 65 -8.37 -5.09 2.84
N SER A 66 -7.18 -5.12 2.23
CA SER A 66 -6.37 -3.91 2.05
C SER A 66 -5.37 -4.09 0.92
N ILE A 67 -5.08 -2.99 0.23
CA ILE A 67 -3.98 -2.89 -0.73
C ILE A 67 -3.13 -1.68 -0.35
N LEU A 68 -1.82 -1.90 -0.22
CA LEU A 68 -0.84 -0.87 0.12
C LEU A 68 0.17 -0.73 -1.03
N PRO A 69 0.07 0.32 -1.83
CA PRO A 69 1.09 0.60 -2.85
C PRO A 69 2.31 1.27 -2.23
N LEU A 70 3.34 0.48 -2.01
CA LEU A 70 4.56 0.93 -1.33
C LEU A 70 5.77 0.87 -2.26
N GLU A 71 6.83 1.57 -1.88
CA GLU A 71 8.14 1.47 -2.52
C GLU A 71 9.26 1.52 -1.47
N ILE A 72 10.41 0.92 -1.80
CA ILE A 72 11.61 1.04 -1.00
C ILE A 72 12.59 1.95 -1.75
N LYS A 73 12.99 3.05 -1.13
CA LYS A 73 14.04 3.93 -1.65
C LYS A 73 15.27 3.89 -0.77
N LYS A 74 16.45 3.91 -1.39
CA LYS A 74 17.70 4.06 -0.69
C LYS A 74 18.02 5.53 -0.48
N LYS A 75 18.37 5.88 0.76
CA LYS A 75 18.88 7.21 1.11
C LYS A 75 19.99 7.03 2.13
N ASN A 76 21.22 7.51 1.79
CA ASN A 76 22.39 7.40 2.67
C ASN A 76 22.63 5.95 3.16
N SER A 77 22.56 4.98 2.24
CA SER A 77 22.70 3.54 2.51
C SER A 77 21.59 2.91 3.35
N LEU A 78 20.53 3.67 3.68
CA LEU A 78 19.36 3.15 4.38
C LEU A 78 18.23 2.85 3.42
N ASN A 79 17.52 1.77 3.68
CA ASN A 79 16.30 1.40 2.94
C ASN A 79 15.07 2.00 3.63
N LEU A 80 14.43 2.96 2.95
CA LEU A 80 13.22 3.62 3.44
C LEU A 80 12.00 2.98 2.79
N LEU A 81 11.07 2.49 3.60
CA LEU A 81 9.76 2.07 3.12
C LEU A 81 8.83 3.28 3.09
N LYS A 82 8.29 3.58 1.92
CA LYS A 82 7.47 4.77 1.64
C LYS A 82 6.21 4.38 0.87
N TRP A 83 5.21 5.27 0.88
CA TRP A 83 4.12 5.17 -0.09
C TRP A 83 4.66 5.43 -1.48
N ALA A 84 4.29 4.56 -2.44
CA ALA A 84 4.70 4.73 -3.84
C ALA A 84 4.14 6.03 -4.40
N GLY A 85 5.00 6.86 -4.99
CA GLY A 85 4.60 8.12 -5.58
C GLY A 85 4.18 9.19 -4.59
N ASP A 86 4.65 9.15 -3.35
CA ASP A 86 4.28 10.12 -2.31
C ASP A 86 4.59 11.58 -2.69
N GLN A 87 5.65 11.81 -3.47
CA GLN A 87 6.01 13.15 -3.94
C GLN A 87 4.99 13.74 -4.92
N HIS A 88 4.20 12.90 -5.57
CA HIS A 88 3.25 13.28 -6.61
C HIS A 88 1.79 13.07 -6.20
N SER A 89 1.57 12.75 -4.93
CA SER A 89 0.25 12.51 -4.34
C SER A 89 -0.06 13.55 -3.29
N ASP A 90 -1.33 13.94 -3.20
CA ASP A 90 -1.80 14.82 -2.12
C ASP A 90 -2.14 14.04 -0.85
N TYR A 91 -2.62 12.82 -1.02
CA TYR A 91 -2.98 11.92 0.08
C TYR A 91 -2.38 10.56 -0.16
N CYS A 92 -1.74 9.99 0.88
CA CYS A 92 -1.17 8.65 0.87
C CYS A 92 -1.83 7.81 1.95
N SER A 93 -2.38 6.68 1.57
CA SER A 93 -3.05 5.76 2.49
C SER A 93 -3.15 4.37 1.89
N PRO A 94 -3.48 3.34 2.69
CA PRO A 94 -3.92 2.08 2.10
C PRO A 94 -5.32 2.23 1.52
N LEU A 95 -5.68 1.36 0.58
CA LEU A 95 -7.08 1.05 0.31
C LEU A 95 -7.55 0.08 1.40
N ILE A 96 -8.70 0.33 1.99
CA ILE A 96 -9.26 -0.51 3.05
C ILE A 96 -10.68 -0.92 2.69
N SER A 97 -10.98 -2.22 2.80
CA SER A 97 -12.34 -2.72 2.61
C SER A 97 -13.32 -2.00 3.53
N LYS A 98 -14.47 -1.61 3.00
CA LYS A 98 -15.54 -0.99 3.79
C LYS A 98 -16.12 -1.95 4.83
N ASP A 99 -15.94 -3.25 4.64
CA ASP A 99 -16.47 -4.30 5.51
C ASP A 99 -15.47 -4.80 6.55
N PHE A 100 -14.25 -4.24 6.60
CA PHE A 100 -13.23 -4.66 7.53
C PHE A 100 -12.82 -3.51 8.45
N ILE A 101 -12.76 -3.80 9.75
CA ILE A 101 -12.33 -2.83 10.76
C ILE A 101 -10.98 -3.26 11.30
N PHE A 102 -9.97 -2.40 11.11
CA PHE A 102 -8.68 -2.57 11.75
C PHE A 102 -8.76 -2.13 13.21
N ASN A 103 -8.39 -3.02 14.10
CA ASN A 103 -8.11 -2.68 15.50
C ASN A 103 -6.59 -2.72 15.73
N SER A 104 -6.13 -2.26 16.88
CA SER A 104 -4.69 -2.19 17.17
C SER A 104 -4.00 -3.56 17.13
N GLU A 105 -4.69 -4.62 17.52
CA GLU A 105 -4.13 -5.97 17.55
C GLU A 105 -3.93 -6.53 16.14
N ASN A 106 -4.98 -6.55 15.32
CA ASN A 106 -4.88 -7.10 13.97
C ASN A 106 -3.99 -6.24 13.08
N PHE A 107 -4.04 -4.92 13.22
CA PHE A 107 -3.17 -4.01 12.49
C PHE A 107 -1.69 -4.28 12.82
N THR A 108 -1.35 -4.37 14.11
CA THR A 108 0.03 -4.64 14.54
C THR A 108 0.53 -5.97 13.98
N TYR A 109 -0.29 -6.99 14.04
CA TYR A 109 0.04 -8.30 13.49
C TYR A 109 0.30 -8.22 11.98
N ILE A 110 -0.63 -7.65 11.23
CA ILE A 110 -0.53 -7.54 9.77
C ILE A 110 0.71 -6.74 9.38
N PHE A 111 0.95 -5.61 10.03
CA PHE A 111 2.08 -4.76 9.67
C PHE A 111 3.42 -5.42 9.96
N LYS A 112 3.55 -6.15 11.06
CA LYS A 112 4.74 -6.94 11.36
C LYS A 112 4.98 -8.01 10.30
N GLU A 113 3.95 -8.70 9.85
CA GLU A 113 4.06 -9.72 8.81
C GLU A 113 4.44 -9.10 7.46
N ILE A 114 3.90 -7.92 7.13
CA ILE A 114 4.31 -7.16 5.94
C ILE A 114 5.81 -6.85 5.98
N LEU A 115 6.29 -6.30 7.09
CA LEU A 115 7.72 -5.96 7.24
C LEU A 115 8.62 -7.18 7.14
N LYS A 116 8.21 -8.32 7.70
CA LYS A 116 8.96 -9.58 7.56
C LYS A 116 9.06 -10.02 6.12
N LYS A 117 7.98 -9.94 5.35
CA LYS A 117 7.95 -10.36 3.96
C LYS A 117 8.77 -9.43 3.05
N ILE A 118 8.71 -8.14 3.29
CA ILE A 118 9.53 -7.15 2.56
C ILE A 118 11.01 -7.35 2.89
N GLY A 119 11.34 -7.55 4.15
CA GLY A 119 12.66 -7.90 4.63
C GLY A 119 13.57 -6.69 4.86
N LYS A 120 14.12 -6.11 3.83
CA LYS A 120 15.18 -5.10 3.92
C LYS A 120 14.65 -3.67 4.14
N VAL A 121 14.08 -3.41 5.30
CA VAL A 121 13.58 -2.07 5.66
C VAL A 121 14.33 -1.58 6.90
N ASP A 122 15.00 -0.42 6.78
CA ASP A 122 15.67 0.23 7.89
C ASP A 122 14.76 1.26 8.57
N ILE A 123 14.00 2.02 7.78
CA ILE A 123 13.12 3.07 8.27
C ILE A 123 11.78 3.00 7.52
N VAL A 124 10.69 3.11 8.27
CA VAL A 124 9.34 3.33 7.71
C VAL A 124 9.08 4.82 7.76
N PHE A 125 8.86 5.43 6.59
CA PHE A 125 8.67 6.86 6.45
C PHE A 125 7.41 7.13 5.63
N PHE A 126 6.27 7.24 6.30
CA PHE A 126 4.96 7.44 5.69
C PHE A 126 4.48 8.88 5.90
N GLU A 127 4.45 9.65 4.83
CA GLU A 127 4.00 11.03 4.82
C GLU A 127 2.61 11.19 4.22
N LYS A 128 2.04 12.37 4.38
CA LYS A 128 0.79 12.81 3.75
C LYS A 128 -0.40 11.90 4.06
N GLN A 129 -0.40 11.29 5.22
CA GLN A 129 -1.47 10.40 5.62
C GLN A 129 -2.63 11.17 6.24
N PRO A 130 -3.85 11.03 5.70
CA PRO A 130 -5.04 11.59 6.34
C PRO A 130 -5.38 10.79 7.59
N LYS A 131 -5.96 11.45 8.61
CA LYS A 131 -6.45 10.77 9.80
C LYS A 131 -7.58 9.78 9.46
N GLN A 132 -8.41 10.18 8.52
CA GLN A 132 -9.54 9.37 8.06
C GLN A 132 -9.46 9.16 6.56
N ILE A 133 -9.82 7.98 6.14
CA ILE A 133 -9.99 7.60 4.74
C ILE A 133 -11.51 7.57 4.54
N HIS A 134 -12.07 8.68 4.05
CA HIS A 134 -13.50 8.95 4.07
C HIS A 134 -14.05 8.88 5.50
N LEU A 135 -14.92 7.92 5.81
CA LEU A 135 -15.53 7.76 7.14
C LEU A 135 -14.78 6.74 8.03
N MET A 136 -13.69 6.17 7.54
CA MET A 136 -12.91 5.17 8.27
C MET A 136 -11.64 5.79 8.85
N ASP A 137 -11.27 5.38 10.05
CA ASP A 137 -9.99 5.78 10.62
C ASP A 137 -8.83 5.13 9.87
N ASN A 138 -7.79 5.90 9.64
CA ASN A 138 -6.57 5.39 9.04
C ASN A 138 -5.76 4.66 10.11
N PRO A 139 -5.56 3.33 9.99
CA PRO A 139 -4.88 2.56 11.04
C PRO A 139 -3.41 2.93 11.23
N PHE A 140 -2.79 3.61 10.25
CA PHE A 140 -1.40 4.05 10.35
C PHE A 140 -1.23 5.36 11.15
N VAL A 141 -2.31 6.05 11.48
CA VAL A 141 -2.27 7.38 12.13
C VAL A 141 -2.94 7.37 13.50
N SER A 142 -3.79 6.40 13.78
CA SER A 142 -4.52 6.28 15.06
C SER A 142 -3.65 5.79 16.21
#